data_c680ee245277e1007aca95edcc2c9959
#
_entry.id   c680ee245277e1007aca95edcc2c9959
#
_cell.length_a   1.000
_cell.length_b   1.000
_cell.length_c   1.000
_cell.angle_alpha   90.00
_cell.angle_beta   90.00
_cell.angle_gamma   90.00
#
_symmetry.space_group_name_H-M   'P 1'
#
loop_
_entity.id
_entity.type
_entity.pdbx_description
1 polymer ?
#
loop_
_entity_poly.entity_id
_entity_poly.type
_entity_poly.pdbx_seq_one_letter_code
_entity_poly.pdbx_strand_id
1 'polypeptide(L)'
;VEIKRDKQGNPFFSGKHIKGILRERVLQFKNALNEEASSFIKKYFGDEGNYLENNDFSKIIFSNLTLRKDKGEKTGNRHGIRIDRRTRTTIPQSLFNYEFLRENNEFEGELVFKDDINKEDLKFILASLFHLNFIGGFKSRGLGKIEVLIDGKDINDLEKIINNLKKDDKKINKDKINNDLIKYSYTLTLDEPLILKARELGNYVEVKKYLQGSTIRGAL
;
A
#
# COMPACT_ATOMS: atom_id res chain seq x y z
N VAL A 1 -8.64 14.51 -10.81
CA VAL A 1 -8.06 13.23 -10.36
C VAL A 1 -9.22 12.37 -9.90
N GLU A 2 -9.34 11.18 -10.46
CA GLU A 2 -10.38 10.21 -10.07
C GLU A 2 -9.75 9.05 -9.32
N ILE A 3 -10.52 8.38 -8.51
CA ILE A 3 -10.10 7.23 -7.74
C ILE A 3 -10.21 5.97 -8.60
N LYS A 4 -9.23 5.06 -8.44
CA LYS A 4 -9.27 3.77 -9.12
C LYS A 4 -10.44 2.94 -8.59
N ARG A 5 -11.25 2.39 -9.51
CA ARG A 5 -12.44 1.61 -9.20
C ARG A 5 -12.37 0.21 -9.80
N ASP A 6 -13.00 -0.73 -9.15
CA ASP A 6 -13.22 -2.08 -9.66
C ASP A 6 -14.34 -2.13 -10.71
N LYS A 7 -14.67 -3.33 -11.18
CA LYS A 7 -15.75 -3.53 -12.18
C LYS A 7 -17.14 -3.17 -11.63
N GLN A 8 -17.31 -3.17 -10.31
CA GLN A 8 -18.54 -2.81 -9.61
C GLN A 8 -18.61 -1.31 -9.27
N GLY A 9 -17.57 -0.55 -9.61
CA GLY A 9 -17.47 0.89 -9.31
C GLY A 9 -16.96 1.21 -7.91
N ASN A 10 -16.54 0.22 -7.12
CA ASN A 10 -16.00 0.45 -5.79
C ASN A 10 -14.52 0.86 -5.84
N PRO A 11 -14.07 1.78 -4.97
CA PRO A 11 -12.67 2.12 -4.87
C PRO A 11 -11.85 0.93 -4.37
N PHE A 12 -10.62 0.79 -4.86
CA PHE A 12 -9.70 -0.24 -4.42
C PHE A 12 -8.23 0.19 -4.51
N PHE A 13 -7.36 -0.45 -3.72
CA PHE A 13 -5.91 -0.30 -3.84
C PHE A 13 -5.33 -1.51 -4.53
N SER A 14 -4.46 -1.29 -5.52
CA SER A 14 -3.77 -2.44 -6.14
C SER A 14 -2.70 -3.00 -5.20
N GLY A 15 -2.58 -4.33 -5.16
CA GLY A 15 -1.54 -5.01 -4.40
C GLY A 15 -0.13 -4.54 -4.76
N LYS A 16 0.12 -4.20 -6.03
CA LYS A 16 1.40 -3.61 -6.47
C LYS A 16 1.71 -2.27 -5.79
N HIS A 17 0.70 -1.44 -5.55
CA HIS A 17 0.88 -0.16 -4.87
C HIS A 17 1.27 -0.37 -3.40
N ILE A 18 0.54 -1.24 -2.70
CA ILE A 18 0.84 -1.58 -1.30
C ILE A 18 2.22 -2.21 -1.17
N LYS A 19 2.56 -3.15 -2.06
CA LYS A 19 3.90 -3.75 -2.12
C LYS A 19 4.99 -2.70 -2.26
N GLY A 20 4.81 -1.73 -3.16
CA GLY A 20 5.79 -0.65 -3.39
C GLY A 20 6.00 0.22 -2.14
N ILE A 21 4.91 0.61 -1.48
CA ILE A 21 4.98 1.42 -0.25
C ILE A 21 5.66 0.64 0.88
N LEU A 22 5.30 -0.64 1.07
CA LEU A 22 5.93 -1.46 2.11
C LEU A 22 7.41 -1.69 1.83
N ARG A 23 7.77 -1.97 0.58
CA ARG A 23 9.17 -2.10 0.16
C ARG A 23 9.99 -0.86 0.54
N GLU A 24 9.47 0.32 0.25
CA GLU A 24 10.11 1.59 0.59
C GLU A 24 10.23 1.76 2.12
N ARG A 25 9.20 1.41 2.87
CA ARG A 25 9.24 1.47 4.33
C ARG A 25 10.28 0.51 4.92
N VAL A 26 10.36 -0.71 4.42
CA VAL A 26 11.38 -1.71 4.81
C VAL A 26 12.78 -1.19 4.50
N LEU A 27 12.99 -0.60 3.32
CA LEU A 27 14.25 0.01 2.94
C LEU A 27 14.68 1.12 3.92
N GLN A 28 13.76 2.04 4.25
CA GLN A 28 14.02 3.12 5.20
C GLN A 28 14.42 2.58 6.57
N PHE A 29 13.73 1.57 7.08
CA PHE A 29 14.04 0.98 8.39
C PHE A 29 15.38 0.25 8.39
N LYS A 30 15.69 -0.54 7.37
CA LYS A 30 16.98 -1.22 7.24
C LYS A 30 18.13 -0.21 7.18
N ASN A 31 17.99 0.85 6.39
CA ASN A 31 18.99 1.92 6.34
C ASN A 31 19.16 2.64 7.68
N ALA A 32 18.06 2.89 8.42
CA ALA A 32 18.12 3.52 9.75
C ALA A 32 18.82 2.63 10.80
N LEU A 33 18.77 1.31 10.62
CA LEU A 33 19.48 0.34 11.46
C LEU A 33 20.93 0.07 11.01
N ASN A 34 21.41 0.74 9.96
CA ASN A 34 22.69 0.50 9.29
C ASN A 34 22.87 -0.97 8.83
N GLU A 35 21.76 -1.62 8.47
CA GLU A 35 21.75 -2.98 7.95
C GLU A 35 21.72 -2.97 6.41
N GLU A 36 22.28 -4.02 5.79
CA GLU A 36 22.22 -4.16 4.34
C GLU A 36 20.77 -4.41 3.88
N ALA A 37 20.20 -3.39 3.22
CA ALA A 37 18.81 -3.44 2.75
C ALA A 37 18.66 -4.19 1.42
N SER A 38 19.67 -4.15 0.55
CA SER A 38 19.56 -4.61 -0.84
C SER A 38 19.26 -6.10 -0.94
N SER A 39 19.98 -6.94 -0.21
CA SER A 39 19.80 -8.39 -0.19
C SER A 39 18.43 -8.78 0.38
N PHE A 40 17.99 -8.11 1.45
CA PHE A 40 16.68 -8.33 2.05
C PHE A 40 15.54 -7.96 1.08
N ILE A 41 15.64 -6.79 0.46
CA ILE A 41 14.65 -6.31 -0.51
C ILE A 41 14.58 -7.26 -1.71
N LYS A 42 15.72 -7.65 -2.26
CA LYS A 42 15.78 -8.61 -3.37
C LYS A 42 15.14 -9.94 -3.00
N LYS A 43 15.45 -10.47 -1.83
CA LYS A 43 14.93 -11.75 -1.32
C LYS A 43 13.39 -11.77 -1.22
N TYR A 44 12.77 -10.72 -0.67
CA TYR A 44 11.33 -10.72 -0.36
C TYR A 44 10.47 -9.97 -1.38
N PHE A 45 10.98 -8.89 -1.94
CA PHE A 45 10.22 -8.03 -2.86
C PHE A 45 10.61 -8.20 -4.33
N GLY A 46 11.68 -8.97 -4.61
CA GLY A 46 12.21 -9.17 -5.96
C GLY A 46 13.10 -8.02 -6.43
N ASP A 47 13.80 -8.26 -7.55
CA ASP A 47 14.72 -7.30 -8.15
C ASP A 47 13.99 -6.25 -9.02
N GLU A 48 14.58 -5.06 -9.17
CA GLU A 48 14.09 -3.98 -10.05
C GLU A 48 14.71 -4.00 -11.45
N GLY A 49 15.52 -4.97 -11.77
CA GLY A 49 16.25 -5.05 -13.02
C GLY A 49 15.87 -6.24 -13.88
N ASN A 50 16.37 -6.27 -15.07
CA ASN A 50 16.33 -7.28 -16.13
C ASN A 50 15.56 -8.58 -15.83
N TYR A 51 14.32 -8.63 -16.32
CA TYR A 51 13.47 -9.83 -16.32
C TYR A 51 14.08 -11.03 -17.07
N LEU A 52 15.26 -10.88 -17.65
CA LEU A 52 15.87 -11.88 -18.53
C LEU A 52 16.99 -12.70 -17.90
N GLU A 53 17.61 -12.25 -16.81
CA GLU A 53 18.83 -12.92 -16.31
C GLU A 53 18.74 -13.58 -14.93
N ASN A 54 17.84 -13.14 -14.04
CA ASN A 54 17.63 -13.80 -12.75
C ASN A 54 16.18 -13.74 -12.34
N ASN A 55 15.53 -14.90 -12.28
CA ASN A 55 14.12 -15.08 -11.88
C ASN A 55 13.92 -14.93 -10.36
N ASP A 56 14.46 -13.89 -9.73
CA ASP A 56 14.16 -13.61 -8.33
C ASP A 56 12.76 -12.99 -8.20
N PHE A 57 11.75 -13.86 -8.31
CA PHE A 57 10.37 -13.48 -8.09
C PHE A 57 10.17 -13.10 -6.62
N SER A 58 9.34 -12.08 -6.40
CA SER A 58 8.89 -11.72 -5.06
C SER A 58 8.35 -12.92 -4.30
N LYS A 59 8.84 -13.12 -3.09
CA LYS A 59 8.34 -14.15 -2.16
C LYS A 59 7.06 -13.73 -1.44
N ILE A 60 6.70 -12.45 -1.55
CA ILE A 60 5.49 -11.89 -0.95
C ILE A 60 4.52 -11.50 -2.05
N ILE A 61 3.29 -12.02 -1.96
CA ILE A 61 2.17 -11.66 -2.83
C ILE A 61 1.21 -10.76 -2.03
N PHE A 62 0.86 -9.63 -2.62
CA PHE A 62 -0.16 -8.72 -2.12
C PHE A 62 -1.40 -8.83 -3.00
N SER A 63 -2.53 -9.19 -2.42
CA SER A 63 -3.80 -9.06 -3.12
C SER A 63 -4.16 -7.58 -3.29
N ASN A 64 -5.14 -7.29 -4.14
CA ASN A 64 -5.76 -5.96 -4.10
C ASN A 64 -6.51 -5.80 -2.78
N LEU A 65 -6.49 -4.59 -2.22
CA LEU A 65 -7.37 -4.26 -1.11
C LEU A 65 -8.69 -3.76 -1.66
N THR A 66 -9.75 -4.44 -1.29
CA THR A 66 -11.12 -4.11 -1.67
C THR A 66 -11.85 -3.46 -0.50
N LEU A 67 -12.83 -2.64 -0.80
CA LEU A 67 -13.65 -1.98 0.21
C LEU A 67 -14.44 -3.05 0.99
N ARG A 68 -14.16 -3.15 2.30
CA ARG A 68 -14.82 -4.11 3.20
C ARG A 68 -16.12 -3.57 3.76
N LYS A 69 -16.08 -2.32 4.20
CA LYS A 69 -17.21 -1.68 4.88
C LYS A 69 -17.44 -0.30 4.33
N ASP A 70 -18.67 -0.07 3.96
CA ASP A 70 -19.16 1.21 3.47
C ASP A 70 -19.93 1.90 4.60
N LYS A 71 -19.41 3.02 5.07
CA LYS A 71 -20.04 3.82 6.13
C LYS A 71 -20.63 5.12 5.58
N GLY A 72 -21.15 5.09 4.35
CA GLY A 72 -21.77 6.24 3.72
C GLY A 72 -21.12 6.64 2.39
N GLU A 73 -20.96 7.94 2.14
CA GLU A 73 -20.31 8.42 0.91
C GLU A 73 -18.83 7.99 0.87
N LYS A 74 -18.48 7.18 -0.12
CA LYS A 74 -17.12 6.62 -0.28
C LYS A 74 -16.11 7.67 -0.71
N THR A 75 -16.55 8.64 -1.50
CA THR A 75 -15.68 9.61 -2.14
C THR A 75 -16.21 11.04 -1.99
N GLY A 76 -15.35 12.01 -2.14
CA GLY A 76 -15.69 13.42 -2.20
C GLY A 76 -14.86 14.11 -3.27
N ASN A 77 -15.30 15.27 -3.72
CA ASN A 77 -14.60 16.12 -4.67
C ASN A 77 -14.14 17.41 -4.00
N ARG A 78 -12.94 17.86 -4.35
CA ARG A 78 -12.41 19.14 -3.89
C ARG A 78 -11.82 19.90 -5.06
N HIS A 79 -12.08 21.21 -5.08
CA HIS A 79 -11.49 22.14 -6.05
C HIS A 79 -10.25 22.80 -5.45
N GLY A 80 -9.25 23.03 -6.27
CA GLY A 80 -8.06 23.76 -5.89
C GLY A 80 -7.65 24.76 -6.94
N ILE A 81 -6.92 25.79 -6.53
CA ILE A 81 -6.33 26.80 -7.41
C ILE A 81 -4.83 26.91 -7.12
N ARG A 82 -4.06 27.37 -8.11
CA ARG A 82 -2.66 27.75 -7.87
C ARG A 82 -2.59 29.26 -7.67
N ILE A 83 -1.84 29.66 -6.64
CA ILE A 83 -1.57 31.06 -6.31
C ILE A 83 -0.10 31.34 -6.64
N ASP A 84 0.15 32.40 -7.39
CA ASP A 84 1.49 32.94 -7.59
C ASP A 84 2.01 33.50 -6.26
N ARG A 85 3.16 33.02 -5.80
CA ARG A 85 3.73 33.43 -4.52
C ARG A 85 4.21 34.87 -4.50
N ARG A 86 4.59 35.42 -5.64
CA ARG A 86 5.11 36.79 -5.79
C ARG A 86 3.97 37.80 -5.80
N THR A 87 2.97 37.57 -6.68
CA THR A 87 1.85 38.50 -6.87
C THR A 87 0.70 38.24 -5.90
N ARG A 88 0.68 37.05 -5.26
CA ARG A 88 -0.41 36.55 -4.39
C ARG A 88 -1.76 36.48 -5.08
N THR A 89 -1.77 36.44 -6.41
CA THR A 89 -2.96 36.32 -7.24
C THR A 89 -3.08 34.91 -7.81
N THR A 90 -4.29 34.52 -8.21
CA THR A 90 -4.53 33.23 -8.86
C THR A 90 -3.86 33.21 -10.23
N ILE A 91 -3.12 32.14 -10.53
CA ILE A 91 -2.58 31.90 -11.85
C ILE A 91 -3.75 31.61 -12.79
N PRO A 92 -3.88 32.31 -13.97
CA PRO A 92 -4.94 32.04 -14.92
C PRO A 92 -4.98 30.54 -15.32
N GLN A 93 -6.16 29.98 -15.50
CA GLN A 93 -6.40 28.61 -15.94
C GLN A 93 -5.81 27.54 -14.98
N SER A 94 -5.69 27.85 -13.71
CA SER A 94 -5.08 26.95 -12.70
C SER A 94 -6.10 26.27 -11.80
N LEU A 95 -7.38 26.31 -12.14
CA LEU A 95 -8.42 25.54 -11.44
C LEU A 95 -8.21 24.04 -11.70
N PHE A 96 -8.18 23.24 -10.65
CA PHE A 96 -8.10 21.80 -10.75
C PHE A 96 -9.06 21.12 -9.77
N ASN A 97 -9.56 19.97 -10.18
CA ASN A 97 -10.42 19.11 -9.39
C ASN A 97 -9.70 17.84 -9.01
N TYR A 98 -9.95 17.38 -7.80
CA TYR A 98 -9.53 16.05 -7.40
C TYR A 98 -10.61 15.35 -6.56
N GLU A 99 -10.77 14.08 -6.82
CA GLU A 99 -11.58 13.17 -6.05
C GLU A 99 -10.71 12.58 -4.92
N PHE A 100 -11.29 12.40 -3.75
CA PHE A 100 -10.63 11.80 -2.61
C PHE A 100 -11.53 10.76 -1.94
N LEU A 101 -10.93 9.77 -1.29
CA LEU A 101 -11.63 8.83 -0.43
C LEU A 101 -11.91 9.51 0.92
N ARG A 102 -13.13 9.36 1.41
CA ARG A 102 -13.48 9.88 2.73
C ARG A 102 -12.89 9.02 3.84
N GLU A 103 -12.78 9.58 5.02
CA GLU A 103 -12.40 8.87 6.25
C GLU A 103 -13.38 7.73 6.58
N ASN A 104 -12.98 6.83 7.49
CA ASN A 104 -13.75 5.67 7.97
C ASN A 104 -14.07 4.60 6.92
N ASN A 105 -13.49 4.66 5.73
CA ASN A 105 -13.55 3.55 4.78
C ASN A 105 -12.53 2.48 5.16
N GLU A 106 -12.96 1.23 5.25
CA GLU A 106 -12.12 0.06 5.57
C GLU A 106 -11.86 -0.76 4.31
N PHE A 107 -10.58 -1.05 4.07
CA PHE A 107 -10.15 -1.87 2.95
C PHE A 107 -9.45 -3.13 3.45
N GLU A 108 -9.79 -4.27 2.87
CA GLU A 108 -9.26 -5.58 3.25
C GLU A 108 -8.51 -6.23 2.09
N GLY A 109 -7.39 -6.86 2.40
CA GLY A 109 -6.58 -7.61 1.46
C GLY A 109 -5.81 -8.73 2.13
N GLU A 110 -5.09 -9.51 1.33
CA GLU A 110 -4.34 -10.67 1.77
C GLU A 110 -2.85 -10.48 1.47
N LEU A 111 -2.03 -10.91 2.41
CA LEU A 111 -0.60 -10.99 2.31
C LEU A 111 -0.19 -12.47 2.36
N VAL A 112 0.42 -12.97 1.30
CA VAL A 112 0.79 -14.38 1.18
C VAL A 112 2.30 -14.49 0.98
N PHE A 113 2.95 -15.29 1.80
CA PHE A 113 4.36 -15.65 1.66
C PHE A 113 4.46 -16.99 0.92
N LYS A 114 5.26 -17.04 -0.14
CA LYS A 114 5.41 -18.23 -1.00
C LYS A 114 6.33 -19.30 -0.45
N ASP A 115 7.32 -18.89 0.33
CA ASP A 115 8.34 -19.77 0.88
C ASP A 115 8.34 -19.66 2.41
N ASP A 116 9.01 -20.60 3.05
CA ASP A 116 9.25 -20.53 4.49
C ASP A 116 10.04 -19.26 4.80
N ILE A 117 9.46 -18.40 5.63
CA ILE A 117 10.06 -17.17 6.10
C ILE A 117 10.52 -17.35 7.55
N ASN A 118 11.74 -16.94 7.86
CA ASN A 118 12.18 -17.00 9.25
C ASN A 118 11.38 -16.01 10.12
N LYS A 119 11.29 -16.31 11.39
CA LYS A 119 10.46 -15.56 12.34
C LYS A 119 10.88 -14.09 12.48
N GLU A 120 12.16 -13.80 12.40
CA GLU A 120 12.71 -12.44 12.53
C GLU A 120 12.39 -11.58 11.31
N ASP A 121 12.61 -12.12 10.11
CA ASP A 121 12.29 -11.44 8.85
C ASP A 121 10.78 -11.16 8.76
N LEU A 122 9.95 -12.15 9.16
CA LEU A 122 8.50 -11.99 9.23
C LEU A 122 8.11 -10.88 10.19
N LYS A 123 8.65 -10.89 11.40
CA LYS A 123 8.41 -9.86 12.43
C LYS A 123 8.77 -8.48 11.90
N PHE A 124 9.90 -8.36 11.22
CA PHE A 124 10.36 -7.10 10.64
C PHE A 124 9.43 -6.60 9.54
N ILE A 125 8.96 -7.47 8.64
CA ILE A 125 8.04 -7.10 7.55
C ILE A 125 6.68 -6.68 8.12
N LEU A 126 6.12 -7.44 9.07
CA LEU A 126 4.83 -7.11 9.69
C LEU A 126 4.92 -5.82 10.52
N ALA A 127 6.00 -5.61 11.28
CA ALA A 127 6.23 -4.35 11.97
C ALA A 127 6.32 -3.18 10.99
N SER A 128 7.01 -3.34 9.86
CA SER A 128 7.07 -2.32 8.82
C SER A 128 5.69 -2.01 8.21
N LEU A 129 4.82 -3.02 8.08
CA LEU A 129 3.45 -2.84 7.60
C LEU A 129 2.60 -2.03 8.61
N PHE A 130 2.69 -2.31 9.91
CA PHE A 130 2.02 -1.52 10.94
C PHE A 130 2.47 -0.06 10.97
N HIS A 131 3.70 0.21 10.59
CA HIS A 131 4.24 1.58 10.53
C HIS A 131 3.92 2.32 9.22
N LEU A 132 3.03 1.79 8.37
CA LEU A 132 2.49 2.53 7.25
C LEU A 132 1.42 3.52 7.74
N ASN A 133 1.82 4.73 8.03
CA ASN A 133 0.92 5.76 8.57
C ASN A 133 0.23 6.59 7.49
N PHE A 134 0.75 6.59 6.27
CA PHE A 134 0.22 7.40 5.17
C PHE A 134 0.27 6.66 3.84
N ILE A 135 -0.78 6.82 3.04
CA ILE A 135 -0.87 6.32 1.67
C ILE A 135 -1.40 7.40 0.72
N GLY A 136 -1.00 7.36 -0.57
CA GLY A 136 -1.49 8.30 -1.58
C GLY A 136 -0.79 9.64 -1.62
N GLY A 137 -1.42 10.63 -2.27
CA GLY A 137 -0.89 11.98 -2.49
C GLY A 137 -1.27 12.98 -1.40
N PHE A 138 -0.62 14.15 -1.43
CA PHE A 138 -0.87 15.30 -0.53
C PHE A 138 -0.70 15.01 0.97
N LYS A 139 0.18 14.08 1.33
CA LYS A 139 0.50 13.73 2.73
C LYS A 139 0.89 14.97 3.56
N SER A 140 1.66 15.90 2.98
CA SER A 140 2.04 17.17 3.61
C SER A 140 0.87 18.14 3.87
N ARG A 141 -0.31 17.84 3.33
CA ARG A 141 -1.55 18.61 3.54
C ARG A 141 -2.54 17.89 4.47
N GLY A 142 -2.07 16.91 5.22
CA GLY A 142 -2.87 16.15 6.17
C GLY A 142 -3.80 15.13 5.52
N LEU A 143 -3.50 14.65 4.32
CA LEU A 143 -4.34 13.67 3.64
C LEU A 143 -3.68 12.29 3.64
N GLY A 144 -4.50 11.24 3.63
CA GLY A 144 -4.06 9.86 3.46
C GLY A 144 -3.51 9.18 4.69
N LYS A 145 -3.80 9.67 5.89
CA LYS A 145 -3.48 8.97 7.13
C LYS A 145 -4.29 7.68 7.22
N ILE A 146 -3.62 6.61 7.61
CA ILE A 146 -4.19 5.27 7.69
C ILE A 146 -3.81 4.59 9.00
N GLU A 147 -4.66 3.66 9.41
CA GLU A 147 -4.37 2.64 10.40
C GLU A 147 -4.35 1.27 9.73
N VAL A 148 -3.41 0.41 10.12
CA VAL A 148 -3.27 -0.95 9.60
C VAL A 148 -3.52 -1.94 10.71
N LEU A 149 -4.45 -2.88 10.48
CA LEU A 149 -4.70 -4.03 11.34
C LEU A 149 -4.38 -5.32 10.59
N ILE A 150 -3.77 -6.28 11.26
CA ILE A 150 -3.49 -7.63 10.73
C ILE A 150 -4.33 -8.63 11.52
N ASP A 151 -5.20 -9.36 10.82
CA ASP A 151 -6.19 -10.27 11.45
C ASP A 151 -6.98 -9.60 12.58
N GLY A 152 -7.33 -8.32 12.39
CA GLY A 152 -8.05 -7.51 13.37
C GLY A 152 -7.25 -7.08 14.59
N LYS A 153 -5.92 -7.26 14.58
CA LYS A 153 -5.02 -6.95 15.69
C LYS A 153 -4.08 -5.82 15.31
N ASP A 154 -3.65 -5.05 16.30
CA ASP A 154 -2.69 -3.96 16.18
C ASP A 154 -1.23 -4.42 16.43
N ILE A 155 -0.29 -3.48 16.42
CA ILE A 155 1.14 -3.74 16.64
C ILE A 155 1.44 -4.32 18.03
N ASN A 156 0.61 -4.04 19.05
CA ASN A 156 0.82 -4.54 20.41
C ASN A 156 0.63 -6.07 20.47
N ASP A 157 -0.13 -6.63 19.55
CA ASP A 157 -0.38 -8.07 19.43
C ASP A 157 0.57 -8.78 18.46
N LEU A 158 1.62 -8.12 17.95
CA LEU A 158 2.51 -8.66 16.92
C LEU A 158 3.08 -10.04 17.30
N GLU A 159 3.51 -10.25 18.55
CA GLU A 159 4.00 -11.56 19.02
C GLU A 159 2.92 -12.64 18.99
N LYS A 160 1.66 -12.28 19.28
CA LYS A 160 0.52 -13.21 19.20
C LYS A 160 0.20 -13.56 17.75
N ILE A 161 0.27 -12.57 16.84
CA ILE A 161 0.09 -12.79 15.40
C ILE A 161 1.11 -13.81 14.90
N ILE A 162 2.39 -13.61 15.22
CA ILE A 162 3.49 -14.49 14.78
C ILE A 162 3.39 -15.91 15.40
N ASN A 163 2.97 -16.01 16.65
CA ASN A 163 2.89 -17.30 17.34
C ASN A 163 1.64 -18.11 16.91
N ASN A 164 0.56 -17.47 16.50
CA ASN A 164 -0.64 -18.14 15.99
C ASN A 164 -0.38 -18.88 14.67
N LEU A 165 0.59 -18.44 13.87
CA LEU A 165 0.98 -19.08 12.61
C LEU A 165 1.38 -20.54 12.75
N LYS A 166 2.02 -20.91 13.86
CA LYS A 166 2.45 -22.29 14.11
C LYS A 166 1.29 -23.26 14.46
N LYS A 167 0.09 -22.72 14.73
CA LYS A 167 -1.07 -23.54 15.10
C LYS A 167 -1.92 -24.00 13.92
N ASP A 168 -1.91 -23.23 12.81
CA ASP A 168 -2.69 -23.57 11.62
C ASP A 168 -2.04 -24.61 10.69
N ASP A 169 -0.74 -24.86 10.83
CA ASP A 169 0.00 -25.90 10.08
C ASP A 169 -0.52 -27.34 10.27
N LYS A 170 -1.43 -27.56 11.23
CA LYS A 170 -1.96 -28.90 11.56
C LYS A 170 -3.23 -29.32 10.83
N LYS A 171 -3.82 -28.46 9.97
CA LYS A 171 -5.11 -28.76 9.30
C LYS A 171 -5.06 -28.81 7.78
N ILE A 172 -3.92 -28.71 7.15
CA ILE A 172 -3.82 -28.85 5.70
C ILE A 172 -3.53 -30.32 5.37
N ASN A 173 -4.51 -30.95 4.72
CA ASN A 173 -4.38 -32.31 4.17
C ASN A 173 -3.15 -32.42 3.28
N LYS A 174 -2.22 -33.31 3.61
CA LYS A 174 -0.88 -33.48 3.02
C LYS A 174 -0.83 -34.01 1.59
N ASP A 175 -1.94 -34.13 0.89
CA ASP A 175 -1.97 -34.86 -0.40
C ASP A 175 -1.98 -34.00 -1.68
N LYS A 176 -1.86 -32.66 -1.61
CA LYS A 176 -1.73 -31.85 -2.83
C LYS A 176 -0.84 -30.63 -2.63
N ILE A 177 0.35 -30.71 -3.23
CA ILE A 177 1.27 -29.60 -3.54
C ILE A 177 2.03 -29.06 -2.33
N ASN A 178 3.29 -29.51 -2.20
CA ASN A 178 4.32 -29.00 -1.28
C ASN A 178 4.72 -27.54 -1.59
N ASN A 179 3.91 -26.60 -1.16
CA ASN A 179 4.33 -25.21 -0.99
C ASN A 179 3.57 -24.69 0.23
N ASP A 180 4.23 -24.64 1.37
CA ASP A 180 3.70 -24.07 2.60
C ASP A 180 3.52 -22.56 2.42
N LEU A 181 2.30 -22.14 2.04
CA LEU A 181 1.93 -20.74 1.87
C LEU A 181 1.41 -20.19 3.20
N ILE A 182 2.08 -19.18 3.73
CA ILE A 182 1.60 -18.45 4.89
C ILE A 182 0.76 -17.26 4.41
N LYS A 183 -0.51 -17.22 4.82
CA LYS A 183 -1.48 -16.22 4.40
C LYS A 183 -1.91 -15.35 5.58
N TYR A 184 -1.94 -14.05 5.37
CA TYR A 184 -2.46 -13.06 6.31
C TYR A 184 -3.56 -12.23 5.65
N SER A 185 -4.62 -11.97 6.39
CA SER A 185 -5.55 -10.89 6.07
C SER A 185 -5.06 -9.60 6.70
N TYR A 186 -5.05 -8.52 5.95
CA TYR A 186 -4.79 -7.21 6.48
C TYR A 186 -5.88 -6.22 6.07
N THR A 187 -6.23 -5.35 6.99
CA THR A 187 -7.23 -4.29 6.81
C THR A 187 -6.52 -2.95 6.88
N LEU A 188 -6.89 -2.06 5.99
CA LEU A 188 -6.45 -0.68 5.96
C LEU A 188 -7.68 0.21 6.15
N THR A 189 -7.68 1.00 7.20
CA THR A 189 -8.72 1.97 7.50
C THR A 189 -8.19 3.37 7.19
N LEU A 190 -9.00 4.19 6.54
CA LEU A 190 -8.68 5.58 6.29
C LEU A 190 -9.12 6.43 7.49
N ASP A 191 -8.16 6.98 8.22
CA ASP A 191 -8.41 7.94 9.30
C ASP A 191 -8.68 9.35 8.77
N GLU A 192 -8.10 9.64 7.59
CA GLU A 192 -8.23 10.94 6.92
C GLU A 192 -8.51 10.74 5.43
N PRO A 193 -9.12 11.75 4.76
CA PRO A 193 -9.39 11.69 3.32
C PRO A 193 -8.12 11.42 2.50
N LEU A 194 -8.22 10.53 1.52
CA LEU A 194 -7.10 10.09 0.71
C LEU A 194 -7.23 10.53 -0.74
N ILE A 195 -6.15 11.06 -1.30
CA ILE A 195 -6.03 11.39 -2.70
C ILE A 195 -5.03 10.47 -3.37
N LEU A 196 -5.50 9.79 -4.42
CA LEU A 196 -4.66 9.02 -5.33
C LEU A 196 -4.55 9.79 -6.65
N LYS A 197 -3.36 10.37 -6.90
CA LYS A 197 -3.09 11.13 -8.13
C LYS A 197 -2.66 10.18 -9.24
N ALA A 198 -3.27 10.29 -10.42
CA ALA A 198 -2.93 9.44 -11.55
C ALA A 198 -2.15 10.17 -12.67
N ARG A 199 -2.62 11.26 -13.25
CA ARG A 199 -1.94 12.00 -14.33
C ARG A 199 -2.34 13.48 -14.34
N GLU A 200 -1.41 14.37 -14.69
CA GLU A 200 -1.68 15.78 -14.99
C GLU A 200 -1.65 16.01 -16.51
N LEU A 201 -2.71 16.57 -17.06
CA LEU A 201 -2.80 17.00 -18.45
C LEU A 201 -3.22 18.48 -18.46
N GLY A 202 -2.23 19.39 -18.44
CA GLY A 202 -2.49 20.82 -18.40
C GLY A 202 -3.43 21.22 -17.25
N ASN A 203 -4.59 21.79 -17.57
CA ASN A 203 -5.61 22.16 -16.58
C ASN A 203 -6.50 21.01 -16.12
N TYR A 204 -6.41 19.86 -16.76
CA TYR A 204 -7.08 18.64 -16.40
C TYR A 204 -6.08 17.67 -15.79
N VAL A 205 -6.40 17.17 -14.61
CA VAL A 205 -5.66 16.05 -14.03
C VAL A 205 -6.42 14.79 -14.42
N GLU A 206 -5.97 14.11 -15.49
CA GLU A 206 -6.54 12.85 -15.89
C GLU A 206 -5.95 11.73 -15.03
N VAL A 207 -6.81 10.85 -14.63
CA VAL A 207 -6.45 9.76 -13.71
C VAL A 207 -6.14 8.52 -14.53
N LYS A 208 -4.97 7.96 -14.36
CA LYS A 208 -4.75 6.59 -14.81
C LYS A 208 -5.68 5.66 -14.04
N LYS A 209 -6.40 4.83 -14.75
CA LYS A 209 -7.21 3.75 -14.17
C LYS A 209 -6.39 2.73 -13.35
N TYR A 210 -5.06 2.96 -13.23
CA TYR A 210 -4.12 2.18 -12.42
C TYR A 210 -2.86 3.01 -12.13
N LEU A 211 -2.29 2.89 -10.94
CA LEU A 211 -1.00 3.47 -10.57
C LEU A 211 0.14 2.61 -11.13
N GLN A 212 0.98 3.19 -11.99
CA GLN A 212 2.24 2.56 -12.38
C GLN A 212 3.27 2.73 -11.24
N GLY A 213 4.05 1.68 -10.97
CA GLY A 213 5.08 1.68 -9.92
C GLY A 213 6.19 2.75 -10.09
N SER A 214 6.29 3.39 -11.28
CA SER A 214 7.22 4.49 -11.55
C SER A 214 6.84 5.82 -10.91
N THR A 215 5.57 6.00 -10.53
CA THR A 215 5.08 7.28 -9.97
C THR A 215 5.51 7.49 -8.51
N ILE A 216 5.94 6.42 -7.83
CA ILE A 216 6.39 6.49 -6.42
C ILE A 216 7.85 6.96 -6.34
N ARG A 217 8.65 6.77 -7.40
CA ARG A 217 10.06 7.19 -7.45
C ARG A 217 10.27 8.71 -7.54
N GLY A 218 9.29 9.49 -7.94
CA GLY A 218 9.40 10.93 -8.16
C GLY A 218 8.83 11.81 -7.05
N ALA A 219 8.48 11.24 -5.90
CA ALA A 219 7.83 11.97 -4.79
C ALA A 219 8.74 12.12 -3.55
N LEU A 220 10.05 11.88 -3.70
CA LEU A 220 11.09 12.19 -2.71
C LEU A 220 11.80 13.48 -3.06
#